data_6b58fa4fb1d73f06a420c9e1b5504264
#
_entry.id   6b58fa4fb1d73f06a420c9e1b5504264
#
_cell.length_a   1.000
_cell.length_b   1.000
_cell.length_c   1.000
_cell.angle_alpha   90.00
_cell.angle_beta   90.00
_cell.angle_gamma   90.00
#
_symmetry.space_group_name_H-M   'P 1'
#
loop_
_entity.id
_entity.type
_entity.pdbx_description
1 polymer ?
#
loop_
_entity_poly.entity_id
_entity_poly.type
_entity_poly.pdbx_seq_one_letter_code
_entity_poly.pdbx_strand_id
1 'polypeptide(L)'
;MPFKIIKNDITKVKADAIVNTVNPNAIIGDGVEYAIYNAAGKEELLKAREKLGYMPPGEVGITPAFKLDAKYIIHVSSPVWTGIWYGERPPESVFTKETILLTDCYMKALYMAAENGCKSIAFPLLATGTYKFPKEIGMAVAVRAFTEFLKKYDMEIFLVVFGEDSSNISGSLFRKVKRFVDYEEICACAESAPRDNLDWINGSTIDDDEETESYQDISEDEKLTESYWDISEDYDDELYYKSSQRSHKYSESHKHSKSLEESLKKIHKYSFAGYLQQLINKKGMKNSEVYATANITKQYFSKLINGKVNPSKEKVIALAIGLHLNMDETKDILKIAGYAFSPFSQTDTVVKYFINNKDYNVIKLDILLYDFGLDPISS
;
A
#
# COMPACT_ATOMS: atom_id res chain seq x y z
N MET A 1 9.59 2.79 -10.74
CA MET A 1 8.32 2.79 -10.03
C MET A 1 8.20 4.12 -9.35
N PRO A 2 7.02 4.74 -9.39
CA PRO A 2 6.90 6.11 -8.92
C PRO A 2 6.97 6.25 -7.39
N PHE A 3 6.62 5.23 -6.60
CA PHE A 3 6.72 5.28 -5.13
C PHE A 3 7.42 4.04 -4.57
N LYS A 4 8.26 4.24 -3.56
CA LYS A 4 8.91 3.18 -2.78
C LYS A 4 9.03 3.60 -1.33
N ILE A 5 8.80 2.64 -0.42
CA ILE A 5 9.16 2.79 0.98
C ILE A 5 10.48 2.07 1.24
N ILE A 6 11.41 2.71 1.92
CA ILE A 6 12.74 2.15 2.20
C ILE A 6 13.16 2.39 3.64
N LYS A 7 13.70 1.35 4.28
CA LYS A 7 14.33 1.46 5.60
C LYS A 7 15.81 1.81 5.39
N ASN A 8 16.15 3.08 5.58
CA ASN A 8 17.52 3.56 5.41
C ASN A 8 17.75 4.86 6.19
N ASP A 9 19.01 5.28 6.26
CA ASP A 9 19.42 6.64 6.59
C ASP A 9 19.21 7.52 5.36
N ILE A 10 18.41 8.58 5.47
CA ILE A 10 18.08 9.46 4.34
C ILE A 10 19.33 10.10 3.72
N THR A 11 20.38 10.29 4.52
CA THR A 11 21.66 10.84 4.04
C THR A 11 22.45 9.89 3.12
N LYS A 12 22.04 8.60 3.09
CA LYS A 12 22.64 7.54 2.25
C LYS A 12 21.76 7.18 1.06
N VAL A 13 20.61 7.83 0.93
CA VAL A 13 19.69 7.59 -0.19
C VAL A 13 20.18 8.36 -1.41
N LYS A 14 20.29 7.65 -2.52
CA LYS A 14 20.60 8.27 -3.82
C LYS A 14 19.30 8.76 -4.47
N ALA A 15 19.12 10.07 -4.50
CA ALA A 15 17.99 10.72 -5.15
C ALA A 15 18.41 12.09 -5.70
N ASP A 16 17.68 12.62 -6.70
CA ASP A 16 17.99 13.96 -7.22
C ASP A 16 17.75 15.06 -6.17
N ALA A 17 16.73 14.87 -5.32
CA ALA A 17 16.46 15.77 -4.20
C ALA A 17 16.25 14.99 -2.89
N ILE A 18 16.72 15.56 -1.77
CA ILE A 18 16.49 15.07 -0.40
C ILE A 18 15.72 16.14 0.35
N VAL A 19 14.62 15.75 1.00
CA VAL A 19 13.80 16.66 1.80
C VAL A 19 14.31 16.73 3.22
N ASN A 20 14.52 17.95 3.69
CA ASN A 20 14.95 18.29 5.04
C ASN A 20 13.83 19.04 5.77
N THR A 21 13.39 18.53 6.92
CA THR A 21 12.45 19.27 7.78
C THR A 21 13.23 20.27 8.63
N VAL A 22 12.84 21.55 8.58
CA VAL A 22 13.62 22.62 9.18
C VAL A 22 12.81 23.50 10.13
N ASN A 23 13.53 24.15 11.04
CA ASN A 23 12.99 25.26 11.81
C ASN A 23 12.71 26.48 10.92
N PRO A 24 11.73 27.32 11.27
CA PRO A 24 11.49 28.60 10.58
C PRO A 24 12.73 29.49 10.46
N ASN A 25 13.52 29.56 11.51
CA ASN A 25 14.82 30.22 11.52
C ASN A 25 15.92 29.26 11.06
N ALA A 26 17.04 29.80 10.55
CA ALA A 26 18.21 29.03 10.13
C ALA A 26 19.01 28.52 11.36
N ILE A 27 18.35 27.72 12.19
CA ILE A 27 18.93 27.08 13.39
C ILE A 27 18.86 25.58 13.18
N ILE A 28 20.00 24.91 13.28
CA ILE A 28 20.06 23.45 13.10
C ILE A 28 19.33 22.76 14.24
N GLY A 29 18.30 21.99 13.93
CA GLY A 29 17.56 21.16 14.86
C GLY A 29 18.18 19.79 15.09
N ASP A 30 17.42 18.92 15.71
CA ASP A 30 17.81 17.55 16.04
C ASP A 30 17.38 16.54 14.95
N GLY A 31 17.74 15.27 15.15
CA GLY A 31 17.27 14.14 14.36
C GLY A 31 17.71 14.21 12.89
N VAL A 32 16.72 14.14 11.99
CA VAL A 32 16.98 14.12 10.53
C VAL A 32 17.66 15.38 10.05
N GLU A 33 17.27 16.56 10.56
CA GLU A 33 17.89 17.82 10.21
C GLU A 33 19.38 17.81 10.55
N TYR A 34 19.71 17.43 11.77
CA TYR A 34 21.12 17.32 12.23
C TYR A 34 21.94 16.37 11.35
N ALA A 35 21.38 15.19 11.04
CA ALA A 35 22.05 14.20 10.20
C ALA A 35 22.34 14.74 8.79
N ILE A 36 21.35 15.42 8.16
CA ILE A 36 21.50 16.02 6.84
C ILE A 36 22.58 17.12 6.85
N TYR A 37 22.58 18.01 7.85
CA TYR A 37 23.60 19.05 7.96
C TYR A 37 25.02 18.46 8.09
N ASN A 38 25.19 17.44 8.92
CA ASN A 38 26.50 16.80 9.09
C ASN A 38 26.97 16.12 7.81
N ALA A 39 26.09 15.41 7.11
CA ALA A 39 26.45 14.70 5.88
C ALA A 39 26.68 15.64 4.69
N ALA A 40 25.90 16.71 4.57
CA ALA A 40 26.03 17.70 3.51
C ALA A 40 27.26 18.60 3.65
N GLY A 41 27.74 18.82 4.86
CA GLY A 41 28.72 19.83 5.20
C GLY A 41 28.05 20.99 5.94
N LYS A 42 28.18 20.98 7.26
CA LYS A 42 27.41 21.80 8.20
C LYS A 42 27.48 23.29 7.91
N GLU A 43 28.69 23.81 7.69
CA GLU A 43 28.90 25.24 7.49
C GLU A 43 28.39 25.73 6.13
N GLU A 44 28.65 24.95 5.08
CA GLU A 44 28.24 25.30 3.72
C GLU A 44 26.71 25.29 3.58
N LEU A 45 26.06 24.25 4.15
CA LEU A 45 24.61 24.16 4.12
C LEU A 45 23.94 25.23 4.97
N LEU A 46 24.51 25.54 6.16
CA LEU A 46 23.97 26.62 7.01
C LEU A 46 24.01 27.97 6.31
N LYS A 47 25.16 28.33 5.72
CA LYS A 47 25.30 29.56 4.93
C LYS A 47 24.32 29.63 3.76
N ALA A 48 24.03 28.51 3.11
CA ALA A 48 23.04 28.46 2.04
C ALA A 48 21.61 28.61 2.58
N ARG A 49 21.30 27.98 3.73
CA ARG A 49 19.98 28.07 4.39
C ARG A 49 19.71 29.49 4.91
N GLU A 50 20.71 30.17 5.45
CA GLU A 50 20.59 31.57 5.91
C GLU A 50 20.15 32.52 4.79
N LYS A 51 20.58 32.26 3.53
CA LYS A 51 20.16 33.07 2.37
C LYS A 51 18.68 32.94 2.04
N LEU A 52 18.03 31.84 2.44
CA LEU A 52 16.60 31.66 2.28
C LEU A 52 15.77 32.50 3.29
N GLY A 53 16.46 33.00 4.34
CA GLY A 53 15.82 33.81 5.38
C GLY A 53 14.85 33.03 6.27
N TYR A 54 13.92 33.74 6.88
CA TYR A 54 12.85 33.17 7.69
C TYR A 54 11.84 32.43 6.82
N MET A 55 11.58 31.16 7.16
CA MET A 55 10.62 30.32 6.46
C MET A 55 9.47 29.97 7.40
N PRO A 56 8.31 30.65 7.32
CA PRO A 56 7.16 30.31 8.16
C PRO A 56 6.67 28.88 7.89
N PRO A 57 5.93 28.26 8.83
CA PRO A 57 5.32 26.96 8.60
C PRO A 57 4.50 26.92 7.31
N GLY A 58 4.72 25.89 6.48
CA GLY A 58 4.11 25.77 5.16
C GLY A 58 4.98 26.26 4.01
N GLU A 59 6.15 26.87 4.30
CA GLU A 59 7.09 27.32 3.27
C GLU A 59 8.15 26.27 2.95
N VAL A 60 8.63 26.29 1.71
CA VAL A 60 9.70 25.43 1.20
C VAL A 60 10.79 26.27 0.54
N GLY A 61 12.03 25.79 0.61
CA GLY A 61 13.17 26.42 -0.04
C GLY A 61 14.13 25.36 -0.55
N ILE A 62 15.01 25.72 -1.48
CA ILE A 62 15.94 24.81 -2.13
C ILE A 62 17.38 25.30 -1.99
N THR A 63 18.29 24.36 -1.71
CA THR A 63 19.75 24.60 -1.72
C THR A 63 20.46 23.50 -2.49
N PRO A 64 21.72 23.70 -2.90
CA PRO A 64 22.56 22.59 -3.32
C PRO A 64 22.72 21.54 -2.21
N ALA A 65 22.95 20.28 -2.59
CA ALA A 65 23.11 19.19 -1.63
C ALA A 65 24.55 19.00 -1.12
N PHE A 66 25.50 19.75 -1.64
CA PHE A 66 26.91 19.75 -1.27
C PHE A 66 27.52 18.34 -1.32
N LYS A 67 27.85 17.73 -0.15
CA LYS A 67 28.53 16.42 -0.06
C LYS A 67 27.55 15.22 -0.11
N LEU A 68 26.25 15.44 -0.13
CA LEU A 68 25.26 14.37 -0.27
C LEU A 68 25.20 13.85 -1.71
N ASP A 69 24.83 12.58 -1.90
CA ASP A 69 24.61 11.97 -3.23
C ASP A 69 23.22 12.40 -3.78
N ALA A 70 23.06 13.71 -3.92
CA ALA A 70 21.88 14.37 -4.42
C ALA A 70 22.27 15.68 -5.13
N LYS A 71 21.37 16.25 -5.93
CA LYS A 71 21.57 17.58 -6.54
C LYS A 71 21.15 18.70 -5.59
N TYR A 72 20.02 18.45 -4.90
CA TYR A 72 19.37 19.47 -4.08
C TYR A 72 18.93 18.94 -2.71
N ILE A 73 18.89 19.85 -1.74
CA ILE A 73 18.14 19.69 -0.51
C ILE A 73 16.93 20.64 -0.57
N ILE A 74 15.73 20.09 -0.38
CA ILE A 74 14.51 20.86 -0.29
C ILE A 74 14.16 20.99 1.18
N HIS A 75 14.27 22.20 1.70
CA HIS A 75 13.94 22.54 3.08
C HIS A 75 12.45 22.78 3.22
N VAL A 76 11.83 22.13 4.20
CA VAL A 76 10.39 22.22 4.47
C VAL A 76 10.16 22.67 5.90
N SER A 77 9.60 23.85 6.08
CA SER A 77 9.14 24.32 7.39
C SER A 77 7.74 23.76 7.67
N SER A 78 7.70 22.62 8.38
CA SER A 78 6.47 21.89 8.68
C SER A 78 5.66 22.55 9.80
N PRO A 79 4.32 22.39 9.83
CA PRO A 79 3.51 22.83 10.98
C PRO A 79 3.74 21.95 12.21
N VAL A 80 3.50 22.51 13.38
CA VAL A 80 3.45 21.80 14.66
C VAL A 80 2.03 21.27 14.87
N TRP A 81 1.93 20.03 15.34
CA TRP A 81 0.63 19.48 15.74
C TRP A 81 0.17 20.09 17.06
N THR A 82 -1.02 20.68 17.06
CA THR A 82 -1.64 21.28 18.25
C THR A 82 -2.92 20.56 18.67
N GLY A 83 -3.41 19.62 17.84
CA GLY A 83 -4.61 18.85 18.09
C GLY A 83 -4.40 17.68 19.05
N ILE A 84 -5.52 17.04 19.44
CA ILE A 84 -5.56 15.79 20.17
C ILE A 84 -6.04 14.70 19.20
N TRP A 85 -5.38 13.54 19.21
CA TRP A 85 -5.72 12.39 18.39
C TRP A 85 -5.81 11.14 19.25
N TYR A 86 -7.01 10.58 19.34
CA TYR A 86 -7.30 9.36 20.11
C TYR A 86 -7.47 8.10 19.25
N GLY A 87 -7.36 8.20 17.92
CA GLY A 87 -7.57 7.06 17.02
C GLY A 87 -9.03 6.71 16.75
N GLU A 88 -9.99 7.56 17.17
CA GLU A 88 -11.43 7.30 17.11
C GLU A 88 -12.01 7.32 15.67
N ARG A 89 -11.32 7.91 14.73
CA ARG A 89 -11.77 8.01 13.33
C ARG A 89 -10.62 7.74 12.37
N PRO A 90 -10.92 7.35 11.12
CA PRO A 90 -9.86 7.11 10.14
C PRO A 90 -8.94 8.32 9.98
N PRO A 91 -7.61 8.14 9.98
CA PRO A 91 -6.65 9.23 9.83
C PRO A 91 -6.88 10.07 8.57
N GLU A 92 -7.37 9.44 7.50
CA GLU A 92 -7.69 10.10 6.23
C GLU A 92 -8.84 11.11 6.34
N SER A 93 -9.70 10.96 7.35
CA SER A 93 -10.84 11.87 7.62
C SER A 93 -10.47 13.08 8.49
N VAL A 94 -9.21 13.17 8.94
CA VAL A 94 -8.74 14.28 9.79
C VAL A 94 -8.35 15.46 8.90
N PHE A 95 -9.23 16.45 8.82
CA PHE A 95 -9.00 17.70 8.10
C PHE A 95 -8.93 18.86 9.09
N THR A 96 -7.73 19.13 9.59
CA THR A 96 -7.43 20.28 10.42
C THR A 96 -6.57 21.28 9.65
N LYS A 97 -6.40 22.49 10.20
CA LYS A 97 -5.51 23.49 9.61
C LYS A 97 -4.09 22.94 9.44
N GLU A 98 -3.62 22.18 10.41
CA GLU A 98 -2.29 21.57 10.41
C GLU A 98 -2.15 20.49 9.33
N THR A 99 -3.16 19.62 9.16
CA THR A 99 -3.11 18.57 8.13
C THR A 99 -3.19 19.14 6.71
N ILE A 100 -3.94 20.20 6.51
CA ILE A 100 -3.99 20.93 5.23
C ILE A 100 -2.62 21.54 4.96
N LEU A 101 -2.04 22.24 5.93
CA LEU A 101 -0.74 22.86 5.78
C LEU A 101 0.39 21.85 5.57
N LEU A 102 0.33 20.68 6.25
CA LEU A 102 1.29 19.60 6.02
C LEU A 102 1.13 19.00 4.62
N THR A 103 -0.10 18.89 4.10
CA THR A 103 -0.34 18.48 2.71
C THR A 103 0.31 19.46 1.73
N ASP A 104 0.16 20.75 1.95
CA ASP A 104 0.79 21.80 1.15
C ASP A 104 2.31 21.72 1.19
N CYS A 105 2.89 21.38 2.35
CA CYS A 105 4.34 21.15 2.49
C CYS A 105 4.83 20.04 1.55
N TYR A 106 4.17 18.88 1.56
CA TYR A 106 4.51 17.78 0.65
C TYR A 106 4.36 18.18 -0.81
N MET A 107 3.23 18.81 -1.16
CA MET A 107 2.96 19.21 -2.55
C MET A 107 3.93 20.27 -3.06
N LYS A 108 4.24 21.30 -2.27
CA LYS A 108 5.23 22.33 -2.62
C LYS A 108 6.62 21.75 -2.82
N ALA A 109 7.04 20.81 -1.95
CA ALA A 109 8.33 20.15 -2.10
C ALA A 109 8.40 19.31 -3.38
N LEU A 110 7.34 18.57 -3.72
CA LEU A 110 7.24 17.80 -4.95
C LEU A 110 7.27 18.69 -6.19
N TYR A 111 6.51 19.79 -6.20
CA TYR A 111 6.53 20.74 -7.31
C TYR A 111 7.90 21.41 -7.46
N MET A 112 8.52 21.83 -6.36
CA MET A 112 9.87 22.40 -6.39
C MET A 112 10.90 21.45 -6.99
N ALA A 113 10.83 20.15 -6.64
CA ALA A 113 11.68 19.13 -7.24
C ALA A 113 11.41 18.99 -8.75
N ALA A 114 10.13 18.96 -9.17
CA ALA A 114 9.75 18.85 -10.57
C ALA A 114 10.20 20.07 -11.40
N GLU A 115 10.03 21.26 -10.89
CA GLU A 115 10.46 22.53 -11.52
C GLU A 115 11.98 22.62 -11.69
N ASN A 116 12.75 21.97 -10.77
CA ASN A 116 14.20 21.88 -10.86
C ASN A 116 14.67 20.63 -11.63
N GLY A 117 13.79 19.96 -12.37
CA GLY A 117 14.12 18.86 -13.27
C GLY A 117 14.51 17.56 -12.55
N CYS A 118 14.19 17.41 -11.27
CA CYS A 118 14.42 16.18 -10.52
C CYS A 118 13.54 15.03 -11.04
N LYS A 119 14.15 13.85 -11.12
CA LYS A 119 13.46 12.61 -11.49
C LYS A 119 13.18 11.72 -10.27
N SER A 120 13.84 12.04 -9.15
CA SER A 120 13.67 11.33 -7.88
C SER A 120 13.76 12.28 -6.70
N ILE A 121 12.99 11.97 -5.64
CA ILE A 121 12.96 12.74 -4.40
C ILE A 121 12.81 11.80 -3.21
N ALA A 122 13.56 12.05 -2.13
CA ALA A 122 13.51 11.30 -0.89
C ALA A 122 12.91 12.14 0.23
N PHE A 123 11.87 11.62 0.87
CA PHE A 123 11.18 12.23 2.01
C PHE A 123 11.40 11.45 3.29
N PRO A 124 11.67 12.10 4.42
CA PRO A 124 11.36 11.54 5.72
C PRO A 124 9.85 11.66 5.97
N LEU A 125 9.31 11.00 6.99
CA LEU A 125 7.94 11.27 7.42
C LEU A 125 7.89 12.64 8.12
N LEU A 126 7.39 13.65 7.41
CA LEU A 126 7.42 15.05 7.88
C LEU A 126 6.65 15.25 9.18
N ALA A 127 7.16 16.10 10.05
CA ALA A 127 6.53 16.58 11.28
C ALA A 127 6.24 15.53 12.38
N THR A 128 6.56 14.26 12.20
CA THR A 128 6.23 13.17 13.14
C THR A 128 7.22 13.04 14.32
N GLY A 129 8.32 13.76 14.29
CA GLY A 129 9.29 13.87 15.39
C GLY A 129 8.95 15.00 16.34
N THR A 130 9.82 16.00 16.44
CA THR A 130 9.73 17.17 17.32
C THR A 130 8.40 17.93 17.22
N TYR A 131 7.77 17.95 16.03
CA TYR A 131 6.50 18.63 15.78
C TYR A 131 5.26 17.79 16.13
N LYS A 132 5.45 16.56 16.65
CA LYS A 132 4.45 15.72 17.31
C LYS A 132 3.20 15.37 16.50
N PHE A 133 3.26 15.40 15.15
CA PHE A 133 2.18 14.82 14.38
C PHE A 133 2.05 13.33 14.69
N PRO A 134 0.83 12.84 14.96
CA PRO A 134 0.59 11.39 15.05
C PRO A 134 1.06 10.71 13.76
N LYS A 135 1.86 9.65 13.89
CA LYS A 135 2.46 8.95 12.72
C LYS A 135 1.40 8.55 11.70
N GLU A 136 0.24 8.03 12.16
CA GLU A 136 -0.88 7.62 11.32
C GLU A 136 -1.44 8.78 10.48
N ILE A 137 -1.64 9.95 11.08
CA ILE A 137 -2.12 11.14 10.37
C ILE A 137 -1.05 11.66 9.40
N GLY A 138 0.21 11.75 9.85
CA GLY A 138 1.32 12.15 8.99
C GLY A 138 1.46 11.25 7.76
N MET A 139 1.28 9.94 7.95
CA MET A 139 1.30 8.95 6.88
C MET A 139 0.12 9.14 5.92
N ALA A 140 -1.10 9.31 6.43
CA ALA A 140 -2.28 9.53 5.58
C ALA A 140 -2.14 10.80 4.73
N VAL A 141 -1.55 11.85 5.30
CA VAL A 141 -1.23 13.09 4.56
C VAL A 141 -0.20 12.84 3.46
N ALA A 142 0.91 12.14 3.78
CA ALA A 142 1.95 11.81 2.80
C ALA A 142 1.40 10.98 1.64
N VAL A 143 0.66 9.89 1.94
CA VAL A 143 0.02 9.03 0.93
C VAL A 143 -0.88 9.82 0.01
N ARG A 144 -1.73 10.68 0.56
CA ARG A 144 -2.63 11.52 -0.23
C ARG A 144 -1.85 12.46 -1.17
N ALA A 145 -0.83 13.16 -0.65
CA ALA A 145 -0.01 14.07 -1.45
C ALA A 145 0.72 13.34 -2.59
N PHE A 146 1.35 12.19 -2.29
CA PHE A 146 2.06 11.39 -3.29
C PHE A 146 1.11 10.85 -4.35
N THR A 147 -0.04 10.33 -3.95
CA THR A 147 -1.06 9.82 -4.88
C THR A 147 -1.54 10.93 -5.83
N GLU A 148 -1.88 12.11 -5.30
CA GLU A 148 -2.34 13.23 -6.13
C GLU A 148 -1.26 13.76 -7.08
N PHE A 149 -0.02 13.84 -6.62
CA PHE A 149 1.10 14.28 -7.45
C PHE A 149 1.38 13.30 -8.59
N LEU A 150 1.45 12.00 -8.30
CA LEU A 150 1.78 10.95 -9.25
C LEU A 150 0.71 10.73 -10.34
N LYS A 151 -0.51 11.22 -10.14
CA LYS A 151 -1.53 11.27 -11.21
C LYS A 151 -1.12 12.18 -12.38
N LYS A 152 -0.29 13.18 -12.11
CA LYS A 152 0.06 14.24 -13.07
C LYS A 152 1.54 14.25 -13.48
N TYR A 153 2.42 13.78 -12.58
CA TYR A 153 3.87 13.85 -12.75
C TYR A 153 4.51 12.47 -12.67
N ASP A 154 5.53 12.24 -13.47
CA ASP A 154 6.35 11.01 -13.45
C ASP A 154 7.64 11.31 -12.67
N MET A 155 7.67 10.93 -11.39
CA MET A 155 8.80 11.10 -10.48
C MET A 155 8.91 9.90 -9.55
N GLU A 156 10.12 9.44 -9.27
CA GLU A 156 10.36 8.40 -8.27
C GLU A 156 10.38 9.03 -6.87
N ILE A 157 9.47 8.62 -6.00
CA ILE A 157 9.34 9.13 -4.64
C ILE A 157 9.78 8.04 -3.66
N PHE A 158 10.75 8.35 -2.83
CA PHE A 158 11.18 7.48 -1.72
C PHE A 158 10.62 8.01 -0.41
N LEU A 159 9.84 7.21 0.30
CA LEU A 159 9.56 7.46 1.71
C LEU A 159 10.59 6.71 2.54
N VAL A 160 11.44 7.46 3.21
CA VAL A 160 12.57 6.92 3.98
C VAL A 160 12.17 6.82 5.45
N VAL A 161 12.21 5.62 5.99
CA VAL A 161 11.95 5.32 7.40
C VAL A 161 13.23 4.88 8.08
N PHE A 162 13.49 5.39 9.29
CA PHE A 162 14.74 5.20 10.01
C PHE A 162 14.49 4.61 11.40
N GLY A 163 15.37 3.68 11.83
CA GLY A 163 15.37 3.10 13.17
C GLY A 163 14.43 1.89 13.32
N GLU A 164 14.42 1.32 14.54
CA GLU A 164 13.56 0.19 14.91
C GLU A 164 12.08 0.59 15.08
N ASP A 165 11.83 1.85 15.41
CA ASP A 165 10.47 2.44 15.46
C ASP A 165 9.82 2.62 14.07
N SER A 166 10.50 2.16 13.02
CA SER A 166 9.97 2.18 11.65
C SER A 166 8.93 1.11 11.37
N SER A 167 8.74 0.17 12.28
CA SER A 167 7.62 -0.78 12.25
C SER A 167 6.34 -0.11 12.74
N ASN A 168 5.20 -0.52 12.17
CA ASN A 168 3.86 -0.02 12.54
C ASN A 168 3.60 1.46 12.17
N ILE A 169 4.01 1.83 10.96
CA ILE A 169 3.75 3.17 10.41
C ILE A 169 2.24 3.38 10.14
N SER A 170 1.56 2.31 9.75
CA SER A 170 0.11 2.32 9.46
C SER A 170 -0.79 2.21 10.70
N GLY A 171 -0.21 2.04 11.89
CA GLY A 171 -0.87 2.20 13.20
C GLY A 171 -2.16 1.39 13.37
N SER A 172 -3.31 2.06 13.47
CA SER A 172 -4.61 1.40 13.68
C SER A 172 -5.00 0.48 12.52
N LEU A 173 -4.65 0.83 11.29
CA LEU A 173 -4.86 -0.01 10.12
C LEU A 173 -4.09 -1.33 10.25
N PHE A 174 -2.83 -1.28 10.68
CA PHE A 174 -2.04 -2.48 10.93
C PHE A 174 -2.73 -3.42 11.92
N ARG A 175 -3.22 -2.89 13.06
CA ARG A 175 -3.93 -3.69 14.07
C ARG A 175 -5.21 -4.33 13.54
N LYS A 176 -5.99 -3.60 12.74
CA LYS A 176 -7.23 -4.12 12.11
C LYS A 176 -6.91 -5.23 11.11
N VAL A 177 -5.95 -5.00 10.22
CA VAL A 177 -5.58 -5.99 9.19
C VAL A 177 -4.90 -7.19 9.82
N LYS A 178 -4.09 -7.01 10.87
CA LYS A 178 -3.48 -8.12 11.59
C LYS A 178 -4.52 -9.07 12.17
N ARG A 179 -5.57 -8.56 12.82
CA ARG A 179 -6.68 -9.39 13.32
C ARG A 179 -7.37 -10.16 12.20
N PHE A 180 -7.55 -9.55 11.04
CA PHE A 180 -8.12 -10.21 9.88
C PHE A 180 -7.19 -11.30 9.34
N VAL A 181 -5.89 -11.05 9.22
CA VAL A 181 -4.89 -12.05 8.79
C VAL A 181 -4.85 -13.22 9.77
N ASP A 182 -4.75 -12.94 11.08
CA ASP A 182 -4.70 -13.98 12.12
C ASP A 182 -5.98 -14.87 12.07
N TYR A 183 -7.15 -14.27 11.82
CA TYR A 183 -8.41 -15.02 11.68
C TYR A 183 -8.43 -15.90 10.42
N GLU A 184 -8.04 -15.37 9.26
CA GLU A 184 -7.97 -16.14 8.01
C GLU A 184 -6.98 -17.30 8.10
N GLU A 185 -5.82 -17.10 8.78
CA GLU A 185 -4.86 -18.18 9.03
C GLU A 185 -5.44 -19.29 9.90
N ILE A 186 -6.21 -18.95 10.94
CA ILE A 186 -6.90 -19.94 11.79
C ILE A 186 -7.92 -20.71 10.97
N CYS A 187 -8.74 -20.05 10.15
CA CYS A 187 -9.72 -20.69 9.29
C CYS A 187 -9.06 -21.63 8.27
N ALA A 188 -8.00 -21.20 7.62
CA ALA A 188 -7.26 -22.01 6.65
C ALA A 188 -6.63 -23.27 7.30
N CYS A 189 -6.12 -23.16 8.52
CA CYS A 189 -5.62 -24.28 9.29
C CYS A 189 -6.74 -25.25 9.68
N ALA A 190 -7.89 -24.75 10.07
CA ALA A 190 -9.06 -25.58 10.44
C ALA A 190 -9.60 -26.36 9.23
N GLU A 191 -9.68 -25.73 8.05
CA GLU A 191 -10.12 -26.39 6.81
C GLU A 191 -9.12 -27.43 6.29
N SER A 192 -7.83 -27.27 6.58
CA SER A 192 -6.77 -28.20 6.17
C SER A 192 -6.53 -29.34 7.15
N ALA A 193 -7.14 -29.32 8.34
CA ALA A 193 -7.01 -30.37 9.34
C ALA A 193 -7.68 -31.68 8.85
N PRO A 194 -7.02 -32.85 8.96
CA PRO A 194 -7.64 -34.12 8.64
C PRO A 194 -8.89 -34.30 9.52
N ARG A 195 -10.03 -34.65 8.91
CA ARG A 195 -11.31 -34.84 9.61
C ARG A 195 -11.29 -35.96 10.68
N ASP A 196 -10.24 -36.79 10.68
CA ASP A 196 -10.10 -37.93 11.61
C ASP A 196 -9.70 -37.54 13.04
N ASN A 197 -9.44 -36.25 13.33
CA ASN A 197 -9.01 -35.80 14.66
C ASN A 197 -10.06 -34.99 15.45
N LEU A 198 -11.33 -34.96 15.02
CA LEU A 198 -12.37 -34.18 15.69
C LEU A 198 -13.05 -34.88 16.89
N ASP A 199 -12.81 -36.23 17.07
CA ASP A 199 -13.50 -36.98 18.11
C ASP A 199 -13.00 -36.73 19.55
N TRP A 200 -11.87 -36.08 19.73
CA TRP A 200 -11.35 -35.85 21.08
C TRP A 200 -11.67 -34.45 21.66
N ILE A 201 -12.27 -33.58 20.88
CA ILE A 201 -12.72 -32.24 21.35
C ILE A 201 -14.04 -32.34 22.14
N ASN A 202 -14.84 -33.40 21.93
CA ASN A 202 -16.13 -33.59 22.61
C ASN A 202 -16.06 -34.38 23.93
N GLY A 203 -14.87 -34.74 24.43
CA GLY A 203 -14.67 -35.61 25.57
C GLY A 203 -14.11 -35.00 26.84
N SER A 204 -13.83 -33.71 26.92
CA SER A 204 -13.36 -33.09 28.15
C SER A 204 -14.47 -32.32 28.83
N THR A 205 -15.11 -32.96 29.83
CA THR A 205 -15.82 -32.23 30.89
C THR A 205 -14.81 -31.37 31.61
N ILE A 206 -14.97 -30.07 31.50
CA ILE A 206 -14.22 -29.09 32.30
C ILE A 206 -14.85 -29.11 33.67
N ASP A 207 -14.14 -29.60 34.70
CA ASP A 207 -14.48 -29.39 36.09
C ASP A 207 -14.38 -27.89 36.39
N ASP A 208 -15.51 -27.30 36.77
CA ASP A 208 -15.59 -25.94 37.33
C ASP A 208 -14.94 -25.96 38.73
N ASP A 209 -13.76 -25.39 38.84
CA ASP A 209 -13.25 -24.80 40.09
C ASP A 209 -11.98 -23.99 39.77
N GLU A 210 -12.09 -22.69 39.84
CA GLU A 210 -11.19 -21.68 40.44
C GLU A 210 -11.29 -20.28 39.81
N GLU A 211 -11.72 -19.39 40.70
CA GLU A 211 -11.38 -17.98 40.89
C GLU A 211 -11.72 -16.96 39.76
N THR A 212 -12.85 -16.32 39.99
CA THR A 212 -13.23 -15.03 39.41
C THR A 212 -12.30 -13.92 39.85
N GLU A 213 -11.42 -13.44 38.98
CA GLU A 213 -10.92 -12.08 39.04
C GLU A 213 -11.76 -11.16 38.16
N SER A 214 -12.34 -10.18 38.81
CA SER A 214 -13.19 -9.14 38.27
C SER A 214 -12.44 -8.23 37.29
N TYR A 215 -12.77 -8.25 36.03
CA TYR A 215 -12.50 -7.14 35.09
C TYR A 215 -13.78 -6.37 34.85
N GLN A 216 -13.89 -5.23 35.49
CA GLN A 216 -14.86 -4.19 35.17
C GLN A 216 -14.40 -3.40 33.96
N ASP A 217 -15.38 -3.01 33.15
CA ASP A 217 -15.35 -1.99 32.10
C ASP A 217 -14.55 -2.26 30.81
N ILE A 218 -15.19 -2.95 29.89
CA ILE A 218 -15.01 -2.68 28.46
C ILE A 218 -16.35 -2.24 27.88
N SER A 219 -16.46 -0.91 27.74
CA SER A 219 -17.62 -0.19 27.25
C SER A 219 -17.79 -0.27 25.73
N GLU A 220 -19.03 -0.47 25.28
CA GLU A 220 -19.70 0.05 24.08
C GLU A 220 -19.18 -0.20 22.65
N ASP A 221 -17.98 -0.77 22.41
CA ASP A 221 -17.51 -1.04 21.06
C ASP A 221 -17.96 -2.39 20.44
N GLU A 222 -18.64 -3.25 21.19
CA GLU A 222 -19.08 -4.57 20.69
C GLU A 222 -20.36 -4.55 19.82
N LYS A 223 -21.10 -3.45 19.78
CA LYS A 223 -22.36 -3.37 19.01
C LYS A 223 -22.19 -3.10 17.51
N LEU A 224 -20.98 -2.80 17.06
CA LEU A 224 -20.71 -2.55 15.62
C LEU A 224 -20.20 -3.78 14.86
N THR A 225 -19.93 -4.89 15.53
CA THR A 225 -19.41 -6.11 14.89
C THR A 225 -20.47 -7.12 14.51
N GLU A 226 -21.66 -7.07 15.12
CA GLU A 226 -22.74 -8.05 14.83
C GLU A 226 -23.50 -7.83 13.52
N SER A 227 -23.37 -6.67 12.89
CA SER A 227 -24.09 -6.39 11.62
C SER A 227 -23.34 -6.82 10.34
N TYR A 228 -22.15 -7.37 10.46
CA TYR A 228 -21.31 -7.78 9.30
C TYR A 228 -21.29 -9.29 9.03
N TRP A 229 -21.98 -10.11 9.85
CA TRP A 229 -21.86 -11.57 9.80
C TRP A 229 -23.05 -12.29 9.15
N ASP A 230 -24.05 -11.53 8.64
CA ASP A 230 -25.28 -12.10 8.06
C ASP A 230 -25.24 -12.27 6.52
N ILE A 231 -24.06 -12.33 5.91
CA ILE A 231 -23.92 -12.62 4.47
C ILE A 231 -23.04 -13.85 4.27
N SER A 232 -23.51 -15.02 4.74
CA SER A 232 -22.90 -16.29 4.35
C SER A 232 -23.86 -17.47 4.54
N GLU A 233 -25.02 -17.42 3.94
CA GLU A 233 -25.83 -18.61 3.68
C GLU A 233 -26.57 -18.41 2.37
N ASP A 234 -25.93 -18.71 1.26
CA ASP A 234 -26.54 -19.11 -0.01
C ASP A 234 -25.40 -19.44 -1.02
N TYR A 235 -24.67 -20.51 -0.75
CA TYR A 235 -23.93 -21.19 -1.81
C TYR A 235 -24.61 -22.53 -2.08
N ASP A 236 -25.31 -22.56 -3.21
CA ASP A 236 -25.93 -23.74 -3.81
C ASP A 236 -24.95 -24.91 -3.93
N ASP A 237 -25.05 -25.87 -3.04
CA ASP A 237 -24.36 -27.17 -3.08
C ASP A 237 -24.80 -28.08 -4.26
N GLU A 238 -25.71 -27.62 -5.13
CA GLU A 238 -26.21 -28.43 -6.25
C GLU A 238 -25.32 -28.50 -7.49
N LEU A 239 -24.31 -27.64 -7.59
CA LEU A 239 -23.42 -27.63 -8.77
C LEU A 239 -22.22 -28.56 -8.68
N TYR A 240 -21.84 -28.97 -7.49
CA TYR A 240 -20.67 -29.85 -7.28
C TYR A 240 -20.99 -31.34 -7.48
N TYR A 241 -22.25 -31.75 -7.30
CA TYR A 241 -22.64 -33.17 -7.42
C TYR A 241 -22.98 -33.65 -8.85
N LYS A 242 -23.10 -32.72 -9.83
CA LYS A 242 -23.40 -33.08 -11.23
C LYS A 242 -22.19 -33.28 -12.14
N SER A 243 -20.98 -33.05 -11.65
CA SER A 243 -19.73 -33.24 -12.45
C SER A 243 -19.08 -34.62 -12.29
N SER A 244 -19.47 -35.43 -11.31
CA SER A 244 -18.84 -36.72 -11.01
C SER A 244 -19.48 -37.98 -11.61
N GLN A 245 -20.54 -37.84 -12.43
CA GLN A 245 -21.21 -39.01 -13.04
C GLN A 245 -21.11 -39.06 -14.57
N ARG A 246 -20.06 -38.54 -15.19
CA ARG A 246 -19.75 -38.79 -16.61
C ARG A 246 -18.38 -39.38 -16.81
N SER A 247 -18.16 -40.59 -16.30
CA SER A 247 -17.09 -41.48 -16.76
C SER A 247 -17.72 -42.69 -17.49
N HIS A 248 -17.17 -42.93 -18.66
CA HIS A 248 -17.32 -44.06 -19.57
C HIS A 248 -18.28 -43.89 -20.76
N LYS A 249 -17.70 -43.39 -21.84
CA LYS A 249 -17.74 -44.07 -23.17
C LYS A 249 -16.55 -43.64 -24.00
N TYR A 250 -15.54 -44.45 -24.02
CA TYR A 250 -14.50 -44.41 -25.07
C TYR A 250 -15.14 -44.86 -26.39
N SER A 251 -15.09 -44.00 -27.40
CA SER A 251 -15.11 -44.39 -28.78
C SER A 251 -14.29 -43.40 -29.62
N GLU A 252 -13.34 -43.99 -30.25
CA GLU A 252 -12.22 -43.54 -31.04
C GLU A 252 -12.45 -42.39 -32.05
N SER A 253 -11.41 -41.57 -32.15
CA SER A 253 -10.58 -41.28 -33.31
C SER A 253 -10.95 -40.09 -34.24
N HIS A 254 -9.95 -39.23 -34.46
CA HIS A 254 -9.77 -38.29 -35.59
C HIS A 254 -10.58 -36.98 -35.67
N LYS A 255 -11.33 -36.59 -34.62
CA LYS A 255 -11.88 -35.23 -34.51
C LYS A 255 -11.15 -34.29 -33.53
N HIS A 256 -10.08 -34.76 -32.88
CA HIS A 256 -9.42 -34.02 -31.79
C HIS A 256 -8.46 -32.91 -32.25
N SER A 257 -7.87 -32.98 -33.45
CA SER A 257 -6.92 -31.96 -33.90
C SER A 257 -7.59 -30.62 -34.24
N LYS A 258 -8.75 -30.65 -34.92
CA LYS A 258 -9.51 -29.41 -35.22
C LYS A 258 -10.07 -28.74 -33.94
N SER A 259 -10.52 -29.55 -32.99
CA SER A 259 -11.03 -29.03 -31.69
C SER A 259 -9.94 -28.39 -30.85
N LEU A 260 -8.71 -28.93 -30.87
CA LEU A 260 -7.57 -28.35 -30.14
C LEU A 260 -7.11 -27.04 -30.80
N GLU A 261 -6.97 -27.01 -32.13
CA GLU A 261 -6.62 -25.78 -32.85
C GLU A 261 -7.68 -24.67 -32.71
N GLU A 262 -8.97 -25.02 -32.75
CA GLU A 262 -10.04 -24.06 -32.49
C GLU A 262 -10.07 -23.59 -31.05
N SER A 263 -9.77 -24.48 -30.10
CA SER A 263 -9.61 -24.12 -28.68
C SER A 263 -8.39 -23.24 -28.46
N LEU A 264 -7.25 -23.55 -29.09
CA LEU A 264 -6.04 -22.73 -29.02
C LEU A 264 -6.24 -21.35 -29.70
N LYS A 265 -6.99 -21.29 -30.83
CA LYS A 265 -7.36 -20.01 -31.45
C LYS A 265 -8.31 -19.18 -30.56
N LYS A 266 -9.21 -19.81 -29.82
CA LYS A 266 -10.04 -19.15 -28.81
C LYS A 266 -9.21 -18.65 -27.62
N ILE A 267 -8.23 -19.41 -27.16
CA ILE A 267 -7.29 -19.01 -26.10
C ILE A 267 -6.44 -17.81 -26.55
N HIS A 268 -5.97 -17.78 -27.80
CA HIS A 268 -5.26 -16.61 -28.35
C HIS A 268 -6.12 -15.34 -28.42
N LYS A 269 -7.44 -15.45 -28.40
CA LYS A 269 -8.35 -14.28 -28.42
C LYS A 269 -8.42 -13.57 -27.04
N TYR A 270 -7.98 -14.21 -25.96
CA TYR A 270 -7.95 -13.66 -24.61
C TYR A 270 -6.50 -13.48 -24.12
N SER A 271 -5.76 -12.58 -24.78
CA SER A 271 -4.48 -12.17 -24.20
C SER A 271 -4.74 -11.31 -22.95
N PHE A 272 -3.86 -11.40 -21.95
CA PHE A 272 -3.92 -10.53 -20.76
C PHE A 272 -4.05 -9.04 -21.15
N ALA A 273 -3.27 -8.60 -22.14
CA ALA A 273 -3.30 -7.24 -22.65
C ALA A 273 -4.69 -6.84 -23.19
N GLY A 274 -5.33 -7.73 -23.96
CA GLY A 274 -6.69 -7.49 -24.48
C GLY A 274 -7.73 -7.39 -23.38
N TYR A 275 -7.66 -8.28 -22.39
CA TYR A 275 -8.57 -8.25 -21.24
C TYR A 275 -8.35 -7.02 -20.35
N LEU A 276 -7.09 -6.67 -20.10
CA LEU A 276 -6.76 -5.45 -19.38
C LEU A 276 -7.34 -4.20 -20.05
N GLN A 277 -7.21 -4.11 -21.39
CA GLN A 277 -7.80 -2.99 -22.15
C GLN A 277 -9.34 -2.96 -22.07
N GLN A 278 -9.99 -4.11 -22.05
CA GLN A 278 -11.46 -4.19 -21.86
C GLN A 278 -11.86 -3.67 -20.47
N LEU A 279 -11.13 -4.06 -19.41
CA LEU A 279 -11.38 -3.57 -18.06
C LEU A 279 -11.17 -2.06 -17.95
N ILE A 280 -10.10 -1.52 -18.53
CA ILE A 280 -9.83 -0.07 -18.57
C ILE A 280 -10.99 0.67 -19.20
N ASN A 281 -11.44 0.20 -20.37
CA ASN A 281 -12.57 0.79 -21.09
C ASN A 281 -13.88 0.69 -20.27
N LYS A 282 -14.14 -0.48 -19.65
CA LYS A 282 -15.31 -0.69 -18.78
C LYS A 282 -15.34 0.26 -17.59
N LYS A 283 -14.17 0.53 -16.99
CA LYS A 283 -14.03 1.45 -15.85
C LYS A 283 -13.97 2.93 -16.27
N GLY A 284 -13.92 3.23 -17.57
CA GLY A 284 -13.86 4.60 -18.10
C GLY A 284 -12.57 5.35 -17.75
N MET A 285 -11.52 4.64 -17.36
CA MET A 285 -10.24 5.23 -16.97
C MET A 285 -9.34 5.45 -18.20
N LYS A 286 -8.45 6.44 -18.08
CA LYS A 286 -7.37 6.63 -19.05
C LYS A 286 -6.17 5.76 -18.68
N ASN A 287 -5.40 5.33 -19.66
CA ASN A 287 -4.18 4.56 -19.44
C ASN A 287 -3.21 5.27 -18.47
N SER A 288 -3.15 6.62 -18.52
CA SER A 288 -2.33 7.42 -17.60
C SER A 288 -2.79 7.33 -16.15
N GLU A 289 -4.08 7.27 -15.92
CA GLU A 289 -4.66 7.11 -14.58
C GLU A 289 -4.36 5.71 -14.04
N VAL A 290 -4.51 4.67 -14.88
CA VAL A 290 -4.30 3.27 -14.48
C VAL A 290 -2.86 3.02 -14.03
N TYR A 291 -1.85 3.42 -14.82
CA TYR A 291 -0.48 3.18 -14.39
C TYR A 291 -0.07 4.02 -13.18
N ALA A 292 -0.65 5.20 -13.00
CA ALA A 292 -0.40 6.04 -11.84
C ALA A 292 -1.04 5.45 -10.57
N THR A 293 -2.32 5.06 -10.62
CA THR A 293 -3.03 4.45 -9.49
C THR A 293 -2.48 3.08 -9.11
N ALA A 294 -2.03 2.29 -10.10
CA ALA A 294 -1.38 1.00 -9.89
C ALA A 294 0.11 1.12 -9.48
N ASN A 295 0.65 2.31 -9.30
CA ASN A 295 2.07 2.55 -9.01
C ASN A 295 3.03 1.82 -9.97
N ILE A 296 2.71 1.83 -11.27
CA ILE A 296 3.48 1.19 -12.34
C ILE A 296 4.07 2.25 -13.27
N THR A 297 5.31 2.06 -13.73
CA THR A 297 5.92 3.00 -14.67
C THR A 297 5.19 3.00 -16.02
N LYS A 298 5.08 4.18 -16.65
CA LYS A 298 4.53 4.34 -18.00
C LYS A 298 5.19 3.39 -19.01
N GLN A 299 6.51 3.20 -18.91
CA GLN A 299 7.25 2.33 -19.84
C GLN A 299 6.88 0.85 -19.68
N TYR A 300 6.77 0.36 -18.43
CA TYR A 300 6.34 -1.01 -18.15
C TYR A 300 4.89 -1.22 -18.59
N PHE A 301 3.99 -0.31 -18.24
CA PHE A 301 2.59 -0.36 -18.65
C PHE A 301 2.42 -0.38 -20.17
N SER A 302 3.19 0.45 -20.90
CA SER A 302 3.18 0.43 -22.37
C SER A 302 3.61 -0.92 -22.95
N LYS A 303 4.63 -1.58 -22.37
CA LYS A 303 5.04 -2.93 -22.78
C LYS A 303 3.93 -3.96 -22.48
N LEU A 304 3.28 -3.82 -21.36
CA LEU A 304 2.23 -4.73 -20.88
C LEU A 304 0.98 -4.68 -21.78
N ILE A 305 0.45 -3.47 -22.05
CA ILE A 305 -0.76 -3.27 -22.86
C ILE A 305 -0.55 -3.69 -24.34
N ASN A 306 0.71 -3.64 -24.83
CA ASN A 306 1.09 -4.10 -26.14
C ASN A 306 1.45 -5.59 -26.17
N GLY A 307 1.27 -6.33 -25.08
CA GLY A 307 1.54 -7.77 -25.01
C GLY A 307 3.03 -8.14 -25.12
N LYS A 308 3.95 -7.19 -24.88
CA LYS A 308 5.41 -7.42 -25.00
C LYS A 308 6.02 -8.02 -23.72
N VAL A 309 5.30 -8.03 -22.62
CA VAL A 309 5.71 -8.60 -21.34
C VAL A 309 4.52 -9.24 -20.65
N ASN A 310 4.76 -10.32 -19.92
CA ASN A 310 3.79 -10.90 -19.00
C ASN A 310 3.96 -10.28 -17.62
N PRO A 311 2.87 -9.90 -16.93
CA PRO A 311 2.97 -9.35 -15.58
C PRO A 311 3.31 -10.44 -14.56
N SER A 312 3.99 -10.07 -13.47
CA SER A 312 4.03 -10.89 -12.26
C SER A 312 2.69 -10.80 -11.52
N LYS A 313 2.46 -11.69 -10.56
CA LYS A 313 1.25 -11.71 -9.72
C LYS A 313 1.05 -10.37 -9.01
N GLU A 314 2.10 -9.81 -8.44
CA GLU A 314 2.11 -8.54 -7.74
C GLU A 314 1.65 -7.40 -8.66
N LYS A 315 2.14 -7.38 -9.91
CA LYS A 315 1.73 -6.37 -10.90
C LYS A 315 0.28 -6.52 -11.34
N VAL A 316 -0.23 -7.76 -11.42
CA VAL A 316 -1.67 -8.00 -11.67
C VAL A 316 -2.51 -7.49 -10.51
N ILE A 317 -2.10 -7.74 -9.27
CA ILE A 317 -2.77 -7.24 -8.06
C ILE A 317 -2.73 -5.70 -8.03
N ALA A 318 -1.56 -5.09 -8.29
CA ALA A 318 -1.44 -3.64 -8.35
C ALA A 318 -2.38 -3.01 -9.40
N LEU A 319 -2.53 -3.65 -10.57
CA LEU A 319 -3.50 -3.23 -11.58
C LEU A 319 -4.95 -3.42 -11.13
N ALA A 320 -5.26 -4.52 -10.44
CA ALA A 320 -6.59 -4.77 -9.91
C ALA A 320 -7.02 -3.69 -8.89
N ILE A 321 -6.12 -3.35 -7.95
CA ILE A 321 -6.33 -2.24 -7.01
C ILE A 321 -6.45 -0.91 -7.76
N GLY A 322 -5.52 -0.61 -8.68
CA GLY A 322 -5.50 0.66 -9.44
C GLY A 322 -6.72 0.85 -10.34
N LEU A 323 -7.34 -0.24 -10.81
CA LEU A 323 -8.57 -0.23 -11.60
C LEU A 323 -9.84 -0.31 -10.75
N HIS A 324 -9.71 -0.34 -9.44
CA HIS A 324 -10.83 -0.48 -8.50
C HIS A 324 -11.69 -1.72 -8.82
N LEU A 325 -11.04 -2.87 -9.03
CA LEU A 325 -11.73 -4.13 -9.30
C LEU A 325 -12.31 -4.69 -8.00
N ASN A 326 -13.48 -5.28 -8.08
CA ASN A 326 -14.03 -6.06 -6.98
C ASN A 326 -13.34 -7.44 -6.90
N MET A 327 -13.70 -8.26 -5.92
CA MET A 327 -13.08 -9.56 -5.69
C MET A 327 -13.19 -10.50 -6.89
N ASP A 328 -14.35 -10.56 -7.54
CA ASP A 328 -14.58 -11.46 -8.70
C ASP A 328 -13.79 -10.99 -9.91
N GLU A 329 -13.84 -9.70 -10.24
CA GLU A 329 -13.04 -9.10 -11.32
C GLU A 329 -11.54 -9.31 -11.07
N THR A 330 -11.10 -9.27 -9.79
CA THR A 330 -9.70 -9.52 -9.41
C THR A 330 -9.32 -10.98 -9.57
N LYS A 331 -10.19 -11.92 -9.19
CA LYS A 331 -9.97 -13.36 -9.44
C LYS A 331 -9.88 -13.64 -10.95
N ASP A 332 -10.74 -13.01 -11.76
CA ASP A 332 -10.74 -13.19 -13.21
C ASP A 332 -9.45 -12.70 -13.87
N ILE A 333 -8.98 -11.50 -13.54
CA ILE A 333 -7.73 -10.98 -14.11
C ILE A 333 -6.51 -11.79 -13.67
N LEU A 334 -6.48 -12.26 -12.40
CA LEU A 334 -5.45 -13.16 -11.90
C LEU A 334 -5.44 -14.47 -12.70
N LYS A 335 -6.62 -15.10 -12.88
CA LYS A 335 -6.77 -16.35 -13.64
C LYS A 335 -6.29 -16.20 -15.08
N ILE A 336 -6.61 -15.09 -15.75
CA ILE A 336 -6.16 -14.82 -17.12
C ILE A 336 -4.64 -14.66 -17.19
N ALA A 337 -4.03 -14.10 -16.14
CA ALA A 337 -2.57 -13.98 -16.03
C ALA A 337 -1.89 -15.29 -15.60
N GLY A 338 -2.64 -16.36 -15.30
CA GLY A 338 -2.12 -17.64 -14.82
C GLY A 338 -1.85 -17.69 -13.31
N TYR A 339 -2.47 -16.81 -12.54
CA TYR A 339 -2.32 -16.72 -11.08
C TYR A 339 -3.64 -16.96 -10.35
N ALA A 340 -3.53 -17.19 -9.04
CA ALA A 340 -4.65 -17.26 -8.12
C ALA A 340 -4.23 -16.72 -6.75
N PHE A 341 -5.20 -16.36 -5.92
CA PHE A 341 -4.96 -16.13 -4.51
C PHE A 341 -4.60 -17.45 -3.82
N SER A 342 -3.60 -17.40 -2.95
CA SER A 342 -3.21 -18.51 -2.09
C SER A 342 -3.83 -18.31 -0.70
N PRO A 343 -4.47 -19.34 -0.11
CA PRO A 343 -4.99 -19.24 1.25
C PRO A 343 -3.86 -19.11 2.31
N PHE A 344 -2.63 -19.52 1.96
CA PHE A 344 -1.48 -19.48 2.87
C PHE A 344 -0.56 -18.27 2.66
N SER A 345 -0.95 -17.32 1.81
CA SER A 345 -0.16 -16.11 1.55
C SER A 345 -0.69 -14.93 2.36
N GLN A 346 0.07 -14.46 3.33
CA GLN A 346 -0.26 -13.25 4.09
C GLN A 346 -0.45 -12.04 3.18
N THR A 347 0.41 -11.89 2.15
CA THR A 347 0.25 -10.84 1.14
C THR A 347 -1.12 -10.91 0.47
N ASP A 348 -1.55 -12.10 0.03
CA ASP A 348 -2.84 -12.28 -0.61
C ASP A 348 -4.00 -11.96 0.33
N THR A 349 -3.87 -12.34 1.60
CA THR A 349 -4.87 -12.06 2.64
C THR A 349 -5.00 -10.56 2.90
N VAL A 350 -3.88 -9.84 3.01
CA VAL A 350 -3.87 -8.37 3.13
C VAL A 350 -4.52 -7.71 1.92
N VAL A 351 -4.22 -8.20 0.70
CA VAL A 351 -4.82 -7.71 -0.54
C VAL A 351 -6.34 -7.92 -0.56
N LYS A 352 -6.81 -9.11 -0.16
CA LYS A 352 -8.24 -9.41 -0.05
C LYS A 352 -8.95 -8.43 0.91
N TYR A 353 -8.31 -8.12 2.05
CA TYR A 353 -8.83 -7.12 2.97
C TYR A 353 -9.05 -5.77 2.29
N PHE A 354 -8.06 -5.28 1.53
CA PHE A 354 -8.18 -3.99 0.82
C PHE A 354 -9.32 -4.00 -0.21
N ILE A 355 -9.41 -5.07 -1.01
CA ILE A 355 -10.47 -5.19 -2.03
C ILE A 355 -11.86 -5.24 -1.38
N ASN A 356 -12.04 -6.04 -0.32
CA ASN A 356 -13.30 -6.19 0.39
C ASN A 356 -13.75 -4.88 1.05
N ASN A 357 -12.80 -4.11 1.59
CA ASN A 357 -13.07 -2.79 2.18
C ASN A 357 -13.11 -1.65 1.16
N LYS A 358 -12.98 -1.96 -0.15
CA LYS A 358 -12.96 -0.97 -1.23
C LYS A 358 -11.88 0.11 -1.05
N ASP A 359 -10.76 -0.25 -0.42
CA ASP A 359 -9.60 0.62 -0.25
C ASP A 359 -8.63 0.40 -1.41
N TYR A 360 -8.73 1.22 -2.42
CA TYR A 360 -8.02 1.05 -3.68
C TYR A 360 -6.75 1.92 -3.78
N ASN A 361 -5.99 2.01 -2.70
CA ASN A 361 -4.74 2.78 -2.68
C ASN A 361 -3.53 1.85 -2.58
N VAL A 362 -2.82 1.67 -3.70
CA VAL A 362 -1.63 0.81 -3.79
C VAL A 362 -0.49 1.28 -2.88
N ILE A 363 -0.29 2.59 -2.75
CA ILE A 363 0.76 3.16 -1.88
C ILE A 363 0.48 2.81 -0.41
N LYS A 364 -0.78 2.94 0.02
CA LYS A 364 -1.22 2.58 1.37
C LYS A 364 -1.05 1.08 1.62
N LEU A 365 -1.39 0.25 0.63
CA LEU A 365 -1.18 -1.19 0.69
C LEU A 365 0.30 -1.55 0.82
N ASP A 366 1.18 -0.94 0.01
CA ASP A 366 2.63 -1.18 0.08
C ASP A 366 3.22 -0.81 1.45
N ILE A 367 2.75 0.28 2.05
CA ILE A 367 3.15 0.69 3.41
C ILE A 367 2.69 -0.34 4.44
N LEU A 368 1.47 -0.84 4.31
CA LEU A 368 0.96 -1.86 5.23
C LEU A 368 1.71 -3.19 5.07
N LEU A 369 1.98 -3.64 3.84
CA LEU A 369 2.80 -4.82 3.59
C LEU A 369 4.20 -4.67 4.21
N TYR A 370 4.80 -3.50 4.08
CA TYR A 370 6.07 -3.19 4.74
C TYR A 370 5.99 -3.33 6.26
N ASP A 371 4.91 -2.84 6.91
CA ASP A 371 4.69 -2.99 8.34
C ASP A 371 4.54 -4.47 8.77
N PHE A 372 4.01 -5.34 7.90
CA PHE A 372 3.98 -6.79 8.10
C PHE A 372 5.32 -7.50 7.82
N GLY A 373 6.35 -6.76 7.37
CA GLY A 373 7.62 -7.34 6.94
C GLY A 373 7.53 -8.08 5.60
N LEU A 374 6.50 -7.78 4.80
CA LEU A 374 6.24 -8.34 3.48
C LEU A 374 6.75 -7.41 2.38
N ASP A 375 7.05 -7.99 1.21
CA ASP A 375 7.48 -7.21 0.06
C ASP A 375 6.31 -6.40 -0.53
N PRO A 376 6.53 -5.12 -0.87
CA PRO A 376 5.55 -4.29 -1.57
C PRO A 376 5.16 -4.87 -2.93
N ILE A 377 3.87 -4.84 -3.30
CA ILE A 377 3.40 -5.36 -4.60
C ILE A 377 3.82 -4.50 -5.77
N SER A 378 4.12 -3.24 -5.53
CA SER A 378 4.57 -2.33 -6.58
C SER A 378 6.10 -2.30 -6.74
N SER A 379 6.85 -3.09 -5.95
CA SER A 379 8.33 -3.15 -6.00
C SER A 379 8.90 -3.91 -7.24
#